data_58125268a0c6a38cfc4c47b8cd7ba167
#
_entry.id   58125268a0c6a38cfc4c47b8cd7ba167
#
_cell.length_a   1.000
_cell.length_b   1.000
_cell.length_c   1.000
_cell.angle_alpha   90.00
_cell.angle_beta   90.00
_cell.angle_gamma   90.00
#
_symmetry.space_group_name_H-M   'P 1'
#
loop_
_entity.id
_entity.type
_entity.pdbx_description
1 polymer ?
#
loop_
_entity_poly.entity_id
_entity_poly.type
_entity_poly.pdbx_seq_one_letter_code
_entity_poly.pdbx_strand_id
1 'polypeptide(L)'
;MARPLKDGVDYFPKDTDFYADDKVRLLRAEFGSKGMYLLDYILCDLYGKNGYFIKWDKNKCYLVSDGAGCGCSPEFVAEFISGCIRCSFFDKRVFEMFGALTSVGIQRRFIRMLNSRENFTFIEEYFLLDTSDKKDVPQGILNKLAFKKVSDKENEVKSKDNPNKSKDNSQSKIEENKVEESRVEESIIDNSHRPPAPYEQIKDMYNNIC
;
A
#
# COMPACT_ATOMS: atom_id res chain seq x y z
N MET A 1 -25.27 6.50 14.23
CA MET A 1 -23.86 6.66 14.66
C MET A 1 -23.05 7.20 13.49
N ALA A 2 -22.29 8.29 13.68
CA ALA A 2 -21.41 8.81 12.64
C ALA A 2 -20.28 7.81 12.37
N ARG A 3 -19.98 7.54 11.07
CA ARG A 3 -18.87 6.67 10.67
C ARG A 3 -17.55 7.28 11.18
N PRO A 4 -16.64 6.49 11.79
CA PRO A 4 -15.35 6.99 12.21
C PRO A 4 -14.63 7.69 11.05
N LEU A 5 -14.00 8.81 11.30
CA LEU A 5 -13.19 9.52 10.30
C LEU A 5 -12.04 8.61 9.87
N LYS A 6 -12.02 8.27 8.58
CA LYS A 6 -10.96 7.48 7.95
C LYS A 6 -9.79 8.41 7.61
N ASP A 7 -8.56 8.02 7.92
CA ASP A 7 -7.37 8.81 7.56
C ASP A 7 -7.21 8.94 6.04
N GLY A 8 -7.52 7.87 5.31
CA GLY A 8 -7.48 7.82 3.85
C GLY A 8 -8.72 8.40 3.18
N VAL A 9 -8.79 8.27 1.86
CA VAL A 9 -9.89 8.71 0.99
C VAL A 9 -10.56 7.52 0.31
N ASP A 10 -11.83 7.66 -0.06
CA ASP A 10 -12.58 6.59 -0.73
C ASP A 10 -12.33 6.57 -2.24
N TYR A 11 -11.88 7.68 -2.83
CA TYR A 11 -11.45 7.80 -4.22
C TYR A 11 -10.33 8.83 -4.34
N PHE A 12 -9.51 8.73 -5.39
CA PHE A 12 -8.48 9.71 -5.73
C PHE A 12 -8.48 9.99 -7.23
N PRO A 13 -8.24 11.25 -7.65
CA PRO A 13 -8.15 11.59 -9.06
C PRO A 13 -6.86 11.04 -9.66
N LYS A 14 -6.95 10.46 -10.85
CA LYS A 14 -5.81 10.10 -11.68
C LYS A 14 -5.78 11.03 -12.87
N ASP A 15 -4.67 11.73 -13.05
CA ASP A 15 -4.53 12.68 -14.14
C ASP A 15 -4.60 11.95 -15.49
N THR A 16 -5.20 12.56 -16.51
CA THR A 16 -5.39 11.92 -17.83
C THR A 16 -4.08 11.66 -18.56
N ASP A 17 -3.04 12.42 -18.23
CA ASP A 17 -1.67 12.31 -18.75
C ASP A 17 -0.76 11.41 -17.88
N PHE A 18 -1.31 10.74 -16.85
CA PHE A 18 -0.56 9.87 -15.93
C PHE A 18 0.38 8.90 -16.65
N TYR A 19 -0.09 8.29 -17.75
CA TYR A 19 0.71 7.33 -18.51
C TYR A 19 1.70 7.99 -19.50
N ALA A 20 1.63 9.32 -19.65
CA ALA A 20 2.60 10.11 -20.40
C ALA A 20 3.76 10.62 -19.52
N ASP A 21 3.62 10.57 -18.18
CA ASP A 21 4.70 10.91 -17.26
C ASP A 21 5.92 10.00 -17.48
N ASP A 22 7.10 10.60 -17.59
CA ASP A 22 8.33 9.86 -17.91
C ASP A 22 8.67 8.79 -16.89
N LYS A 23 8.40 9.00 -15.60
CA LYS A 23 8.61 8.01 -14.54
C LYS A 23 7.70 6.79 -14.76
N VAL A 24 6.44 7.02 -15.10
CA VAL A 24 5.46 5.96 -15.39
C VAL A 24 5.82 5.22 -16.67
N ARG A 25 6.31 5.94 -17.68
CA ARG A 25 6.79 5.36 -18.95
C ARG A 25 7.99 4.44 -18.73
N LEU A 26 8.96 4.85 -17.91
CA LEU A 26 10.12 4.04 -17.54
C LEU A 26 9.69 2.77 -16.80
N LEU A 27 8.82 2.89 -15.80
CA LEU A 27 8.27 1.74 -15.09
C LEU A 27 7.50 0.78 -16.01
N ARG A 28 6.70 1.32 -16.93
CA ARG A 28 5.97 0.50 -17.90
C ARG A 28 6.92 -0.23 -18.86
N ALA A 29 7.99 0.41 -19.29
CA ALA A 29 8.98 -0.21 -20.18
C ALA A 29 9.71 -1.35 -19.48
N GLU A 30 10.00 -1.24 -18.19
CA GLU A 30 10.74 -2.24 -17.42
C GLU A 30 9.84 -3.37 -16.90
N PHE A 31 8.67 -3.06 -16.35
CA PHE A 31 7.81 -4.00 -15.64
C PHE A 31 6.54 -4.40 -16.40
N GLY A 32 6.30 -3.81 -17.55
CA GLY A 32 5.14 -4.12 -18.40
C GLY A 32 3.79 -3.81 -17.75
N SER A 33 2.75 -4.49 -18.24
CA SER A 33 1.38 -4.32 -17.75
C SER A 33 1.18 -4.78 -16.30
N LYS A 34 1.91 -5.82 -15.87
CA LYS A 34 1.88 -6.28 -14.48
C LYS A 34 2.37 -5.20 -13.51
N GLY A 35 3.46 -4.50 -13.87
CA GLY A 35 3.97 -3.38 -13.07
C GLY A 35 2.98 -2.23 -12.99
N MET A 36 2.28 -1.91 -14.09
CA MET A 36 1.26 -0.84 -14.09
C MET A 36 0.05 -1.20 -13.22
N TYR A 37 -0.43 -2.44 -13.29
CA TYR A 37 -1.49 -2.90 -12.41
C TYR A 37 -1.07 -2.85 -10.93
N LEU A 38 0.15 -3.29 -10.65
CA LEU A 38 0.72 -3.26 -9.30
C LEU A 38 0.83 -1.82 -8.77
N LEU A 39 1.23 -0.86 -9.64
CA LEU A 39 1.25 0.56 -9.29
C LEU A 39 -0.12 1.07 -8.87
N ASP A 40 -1.15 0.76 -9.66
CA ASP A 40 -2.52 1.16 -9.36
C ASP A 40 -3.02 0.53 -8.05
N TYR A 41 -2.74 -0.75 -7.82
CA TYR A 41 -3.08 -1.43 -6.58
C TYR A 41 -2.42 -0.78 -5.35
N ILE A 42 -1.12 -0.47 -5.44
CA ILE A 42 -0.38 0.20 -4.36
C ILE A 42 -0.91 1.61 -4.11
N LEU A 43 -1.24 2.38 -5.15
CA LEU A 43 -1.84 3.70 -5.00
C LEU A 43 -3.22 3.65 -4.34
N CYS A 44 -4.05 2.67 -4.68
CA CYS A 44 -5.34 2.44 -4.01
C CYS A 44 -5.16 2.13 -2.52
N ASP A 45 -4.19 1.27 -2.18
CA ASP A 45 -3.89 0.93 -0.79
C ASP A 45 -3.34 2.13 -0.01
N LEU A 46 -2.45 2.91 -0.62
CA LEU A 46 -1.85 4.12 -0.05
C LEU A 46 -2.91 5.18 0.25
N TYR A 47 -3.67 5.58 -0.76
CA TYR A 47 -4.70 6.62 -0.61
C TYR A 47 -5.85 6.14 0.28
N GLY A 48 -6.22 4.86 0.18
CA GLY A 48 -7.32 4.29 0.94
C GLY A 48 -7.05 4.13 2.43
N LYS A 49 -5.79 3.96 2.86
CA LYS A 49 -5.42 3.74 4.26
C LYS A 49 -4.98 5.02 4.97
N ASN A 50 -3.89 5.62 4.52
CA ASN A 50 -3.29 6.79 5.18
C ASN A 50 -3.38 8.08 4.34
N GLY A 51 -3.82 7.99 3.09
CA GLY A 51 -4.06 9.11 2.21
C GLY A 51 -2.82 9.63 1.47
N TYR A 52 -1.66 9.74 2.10
CA TYR A 52 -0.46 10.32 1.49
C TYR A 52 0.82 9.47 1.63
N PHE A 53 0.77 8.37 2.38
CA PHE A 53 1.90 7.45 2.53
C PHE A 53 1.44 6.03 2.82
N ILE A 54 2.34 5.07 2.64
CA ILE A 54 2.16 3.69 3.11
C ILE A 54 3.48 3.18 3.68
N LYS A 55 3.44 2.55 4.85
CA LYS A 55 4.59 1.83 5.40
C LYS A 55 4.90 0.62 4.57
N TRP A 56 6.19 0.41 4.32
CA TRP A 56 6.67 -0.64 3.46
C TRP A 56 7.80 -1.43 4.11
N ASP A 57 7.63 -2.73 4.15
CA ASP A 57 8.62 -3.69 4.63
C ASP A 57 8.58 -4.97 3.76
N LYS A 58 9.40 -5.94 4.11
CA LYS A 58 9.44 -7.22 3.41
C LYS A 58 8.08 -7.96 3.47
N ASN A 59 7.40 -7.93 4.59
CA ASN A 59 6.09 -8.58 4.77
C ASN A 59 5.04 -7.94 3.86
N LYS A 60 5.14 -6.64 3.64
CA LYS A 60 4.24 -5.91 2.73
C LYS A 60 4.34 -6.41 1.29
N CYS A 61 5.53 -6.86 0.84
CA CYS A 61 5.69 -7.45 -0.49
C CYS A 61 4.86 -8.73 -0.64
N TYR A 62 4.81 -9.59 0.38
CA TYR A 62 3.97 -10.79 0.38
C TYR A 62 2.48 -10.46 0.36
N LEU A 63 2.05 -9.53 1.22
CA LEU A 63 0.65 -9.11 1.29
C LEU A 63 0.16 -8.47 -0.02
N VAL A 64 1.02 -7.68 -0.67
CA VAL A 64 0.68 -7.05 -1.95
C VAL A 64 0.71 -8.07 -3.09
N SER A 65 1.65 -9.00 -3.09
CA SER A 65 1.71 -10.12 -4.05
C SER A 65 0.42 -10.95 -4.04
N ASP A 66 -0.05 -11.32 -2.85
CA ASP A 66 -1.31 -12.06 -2.67
C ASP A 66 -2.53 -11.20 -3.02
N GLY A 67 -2.63 -10.01 -2.43
CA GLY A 67 -3.81 -9.15 -2.55
C GLY A 67 -4.03 -8.56 -3.95
N ALA A 68 -2.96 -8.32 -4.73
CA ALA A 68 -3.08 -7.83 -6.09
C ALA A 68 -3.65 -8.91 -7.05
N GLY A 69 -3.43 -10.19 -6.77
CA GLY A 69 -4.01 -11.30 -7.54
C GLY A 69 -3.57 -11.37 -9.01
N CYS A 70 -2.50 -10.64 -9.39
CA CYS A 70 -2.01 -10.58 -10.78
C CYS A 70 -0.90 -11.60 -11.09
N GLY A 71 -0.63 -12.54 -10.18
CA GLY A 71 0.43 -13.52 -10.31
C GLY A 71 1.84 -12.92 -10.26
N CYS A 72 2.00 -11.82 -9.53
CA CYS A 72 3.31 -11.24 -9.21
C CYS A 72 3.88 -11.94 -7.97
N SER A 73 5.14 -12.39 -8.02
CA SER A 73 5.80 -12.91 -6.82
C SER A 73 6.20 -11.78 -5.87
N PRO A 74 6.45 -12.08 -4.57
CA PRO A 74 6.93 -11.08 -3.63
C PRO A 74 8.26 -10.43 -4.06
N GLU A 75 9.13 -11.19 -4.74
CA GLU A 75 10.39 -10.70 -5.29
C GLU A 75 10.14 -9.69 -6.42
N PHE A 76 9.18 -9.98 -7.31
CA PHE A 76 8.77 -9.04 -8.36
C PHE A 76 8.23 -7.75 -7.75
N VAL A 77 7.42 -7.84 -6.67
CA VAL A 77 6.92 -6.67 -5.96
C VAL A 77 8.07 -5.85 -5.37
N ALA A 78 9.06 -6.50 -4.74
CA ALA A 78 10.24 -5.83 -4.18
C ALA A 78 11.08 -5.14 -5.26
N GLU A 79 11.30 -5.80 -6.39
CA GLU A 79 12.02 -5.24 -7.53
C GLU A 79 11.26 -4.05 -8.15
N PHE A 80 9.94 -4.16 -8.29
CA PHE A 80 9.08 -3.07 -8.75
C PHE A 80 9.18 -1.84 -7.85
N ILE A 81 9.14 -1.99 -6.52
CA ILE A 81 9.31 -0.87 -5.58
C ILE A 81 10.71 -0.26 -5.73
N SER A 82 11.75 -1.07 -5.87
CA SER A 82 13.10 -0.58 -6.14
C SER A 82 13.16 0.24 -7.43
N GLY A 83 12.46 -0.20 -8.47
CA GLY A 83 12.29 0.55 -9.72
C GLY A 83 11.57 1.89 -9.50
N CYS A 84 10.48 1.89 -8.73
CA CYS A 84 9.74 3.12 -8.40
C CYS A 84 10.60 4.15 -7.65
N ILE A 85 11.47 3.69 -6.76
CA ILE A 85 12.41 4.57 -6.03
C ILE A 85 13.50 5.07 -6.97
N ARG A 86 14.06 4.20 -7.81
CA ARG A 86 15.12 4.55 -8.77
C ARG A 86 14.68 5.62 -9.77
N CYS A 87 13.45 5.54 -10.30
CA CYS A 87 12.91 6.56 -11.21
C CYS A 87 12.23 7.74 -10.48
N SER A 88 12.40 7.84 -9.15
CA SER A 88 11.85 8.91 -8.31
C SER A 88 10.32 9.04 -8.38
N PHE A 89 9.61 7.93 -8.58
CA PHE A 89 8.16 7.88 -8.41
C PHE A 89 7.78 7.98 -6.92
N PHE A 90 8.53 7.28 -6.06
CA PHE A 90 8.54 7.49 -4.61
C PHE A 90 9.81 8.18 -4.15
N ASP A 91 9.72 8.94 -3.07
CA ASP A 91 10.87 9.64 -2.47
C ASP A 91 11.84 8.65 -1.82
N LYS A 92 13.09 8.68 -2.30
CA LYS A 92 14.15 7.79 -1.83
C LYS A 92 14.52 8.05 -0.37
N ARG A 93 14.63 9.30 0.05
CA ARG A 93 15.04 9.68 1.41
C ARG A 93 14.03 9.20 2.44
N VAL A 94 12.74 9.44 2.21
CA VAL A 94 11.68 9.01 3.12
C VAL A 94 11.62 7.48 3.20
N PHE A 95 11.85 6.80 2.09
CA PHE A 95 11.90 5.34 2.08
C PHE A 95 13.09 4.79 2.87
N GLU A 96 14.31 5.27 2.62
CA GLU A 96 15.52 4.77 3.28
C GLU A 96 15.55 5.06 4.78
N MET A 97 15.06 6.23 5.20
CA MET A 97 15.07 6.62 6.62
C MET A 97 13.91 6.02 7.43
N PHE A 98 12.74 5.84 6.81
CA PHE A 98 11.52 5.55 7.56
C PHE A 98 10.75 4.34 7.04
N GLY A 99 11.16 3.69 5.96
CA GLY A 99 10.42 2.60 5.33
C GLY A 99 9.01 3.03 4.89
N ALA A 100 8.86 4.25 4.37
CA ALA A 100 7.57 4.78 3.94
C ALA A 100 7.61 5.20 2.47
N LEU A 101 6.59 4.79 1.70
CA LEU A 101 6.40 5.20 0.32
C LEU A 101 5.50 6.42 0.27
N THR A 102 6.02 7.51 -0.27
CA THR A 102 5.32 8.78 -0.53
C THR A 102 6.05 9.55 -1.63
N SER A 103 5.47 10.61 -2.13
CA SER A 103 6.13 11.58 -3.01
C SER A 103 5.42 12.93 -2.99
N VAL A 104 6.08 13.97 -3.50
CA VAL A 104 5.50 15.31 -3.67
C VAL A 104 4.17 15.24 -4.45
N GLY A 105 4.13 14.48 -5.56
CA GLY A 105 2.92 14.33 -6.38
C GLY A 105 1.77 13.67 -5.63
N ILE A 106 2.06 12.65 -4.82
CA ILE A 106 1.07 11.96 -3.98
C ILE A 106 0.52 12.92 -2.93
N GLN A 107 1.37 13.66 -2.25
CA GLN A 107 0.96 14.60 -1.20
C GLN A 107 0.18 15.78 -1.76
N ARG A 108 0.58 16.36 -2.89
CA ARG A 108 -0.19 17.41 -3.58
C ARG A 108 -1.59 16.94 -3.95
N ARG A 109 -1.72 15.74 -4.49
CA ARG A 109 -3.01 15.16 -4.86
C ARG A 109 -3.87 14.92 -3.62
N PHE A 110 -3.29 14.38 -2.55
CA PHE A 110 -3.99 14.17 -1.30
C PHE A 110 -4.52 15.48 -0.69
N ILE A 111 -3.68 16.52 -0.60
CA ILE A 111 -4.10 17.84 -0.08
C ILE A 111 -5.28 18.41 -0.87
N ARG A 112 -5.28 18.28 -2.20
CA ARG A 112 -6.39 18.77 -3.03
C ARG A 112 -7.72 18.07 -2.75
N MET A 113 -7.67 16.81 -2.30
CA MET A 113 -8.87 16.05 -1.91
C MET A 113 -9.40 16.41 -0.51
N LEU A 114 -8.59 17.08 0.30
CA LEU A 114 -8.95 17.41 1.69
C LEU A 114 -9.74 18.71 1.84
N ASN A 115 -10.07 19.40 0.77
CA ASN A 115 -10.75 20.71 0.81
C ASN A 115 -12.02 20.75 1.67
N SER A 116 -12.71 19.62 1.84
CA SER A 116 -13.92 19.48 2.66
C SER A 116 -13.66 19.09 4.12
N ARG A 117 -12.40 18.76 4.49
CA ARG A 117 -12.06 18.38 5.86
C ARG A 117 -11.64 19.59 6.68
N GLU A 118 -12.05 19.62 7.95
CA GLU A 118 -11.72 20.74 8.85
C GLU A 118 -10.27 20.70 9.32
N ASN A 119 -9.74 19.51 9.65
CA ASN A 119 -8.38 19.33 10.13
C ASN A 119 -7.78 18.04 9.58
N PHE A 120 -6.48 18.04 9.32
CA PHE A 120 -5.71 16.86 8.94
C PHE A 120 -4.27 16.97 9.44
N THR A 121 -3.67 15.82 9.76
CA THR A 121 -2.37 15.74 10.38
C THR A 121 -1.40 15.02 9.46
N PHE A 122 -0.26 15.66 9.18
CA PHE A 122 0.87 15.04 8.50
C PHE A 122 1.94 14.61 9.51
N ILE A 123 2.70 13.58 9.14
CA ILE A 123 3.94 13.23 9.83
C ILE A 123 5.02 14.15 9.29
N GLU A 124 5.65 14.92 10.19
CA GLU A 124 6.62 15.96 9.83
C GLU A 124 7.76 15.39 8.98
N GLU A 125 8.30 14.23 9.38
CA GLU A 125 9.43 13.59 8.71
C GLU A 125 9.10 13.07 7.30
N TYR A 126 7.81 12.86 6.97
CA TYR A 126 7.36 12.40 5.65
C TYR A 126 6.93 13.54 4.75
N PHE A 127 6.78 14.76 5.30
CA PHE A 127 6.27 15.91 4.58
C PHE A 127 7.30 16.42 3.58
N LEU A 128 6.89 16.56 2.32
CA LEU A 128 7.77 16.91 1.20
C LEU A 128 7.37 18.20 0.50
N LEU A 129 6.25 18.81 0.89
CA LEU A 129 5.71 19.99 0.22
C LEU A 129 6.32 21.28 0.77
N ASP A 130 6.44 22.26 -0.09
CA ASP A 130 6.79 23.63 0.31
C ASP A 130 5.53 24.38 0.75
N THR A 131 5.43 24.68 2.04
CA THR A 131 4.30 25.44 2.60
C THR A 131 4.23 26.88 2.13
N SER A 132 5.32 27.44 1.55
CA SER A 132 5.36 28.79 0.96
C SER A 132 4.85 28.79 -0.49
N ASP A 133 4.86 27.66 -1.18
CA ASP A 133 4.33 27.53 -2.54
C ASP A 133 2.85 27.19 -2.53
N LYS A 134 2.02 28.12 -3.02
CA LYS A 134 0.56 27.94 -3.15
C LYS A 134 0.16 26.79 -4.09
N LYS A 135 1.06 26.36 -4.97
CA LYS A 135 0.83 25.18 -5.84
C LYS A 135 0.94 23.88 -5.06
N ASP A 136 1.78 23.85 -4.04
CA ASP A 136 1.96 22.71 -3.14
C ASP A 136 0.88 22.69 -2.07
N VAL A 137 0.72 23.80 -1.35
CA VAL A 137 -0.24 23.94 -0.26
C VAL A 137 -1.13 25.17 -0.50
N PRO A 138 -2.38 24.98 -0.96
CA PRO A 138 -3.32 26.09 -1.10
C PRO A 138 -3.54 26.85 0.21
N GLN A 139 -3.64 28.18 0.15
CA GLN A 139 -3.76 29.04 1.33
C GLN A 139 -4.90 28.63 2.28
N GLY A 140 -6.04 28.18 1.75
CA GLY A 140 -7.19 27.76 2.56
C GLY A 140 -6.94 26.46 3.35
N ILE A 141 -5.89 25.72 3.02
CA ILE A 141 -5.51 24.44 3.66
C ILE A 141 -4.42 24.67 4.71
N LEU A 142 -3.56 25.68 4.51
CA LEU A 142 -2.41 25.93 5.37
C LEU A 142 -2.81 26.05 6.86
N ASN A 143 -3.92 26.73 7.16
CA ASN A 143 -4.43 26.92 8.53
C ASN A 143 -5.04 25.64 9.15
N LYS A 144 -5.28 24.62 8.34
CA LYS A 144 -5.87 23.33 8.75
C LYS A 144 -4.82 22.23 8.90
N LEU A 145 -3.56 22.54 8.53
CA LEU A 145 -2.45 21.61 8.53
C LEU A 145 -1.89 21.49 9.94
N ALA A 146 -1.91 20.27 10.48
CA ALA A 146 -1.24 19.92 11.72
C ALA A 146 -0.10 18.93 11.44
N PHE A 147 0.94 18.97 12.26
CA PHE A 147 2.07 18.06 12.16
C PHE A 147 2.21 17.25 13.44
N LYS A 148 2.62 15.99 13.28
CA LYS A 148 3.05 15.11 14.37
C LYS A 148 4.35 14.41 14.01
N LYS A 149 5.13 14.01 15.02
CA LYS A 149 6.37 13.27 14.82
C LYS A 149 6.12 11.76 14.74
N VAL A 150 7.04 11.03 14.11
CA VAL A 150 6.99 9.56 14.02
C VAL A 150 6.91 8.94 15.41
N SER A 151 7.67 9.46 16.40
CA SER A 151 7.69 8.99 17.79
C SER A 151 6.32 9.02 18.49
N ASP A 152 5.44 9.94 18.11
CA ASP A 152 4.13 10.09 18.73
C ASP A 152 3.18 8.94 18.37
N LYS A 153 3.34 8.35 17.17
CA LYS A 153 2.57 7.17 16.76
C LYS A 153 2.87 5.92 17.59
N GLU A 154 4.12 5.72 18.00
CA GLU A 154 4.50 4.55 18.82
C GLU A 154 3.91 4.63 20.22
N ASN A 155 3.72 5.84 20.77
CA ASN A 155 3.11 6.06 22.07
C ASN A 155 1.57 5.89 22.04
N GLU A 156 0.90 6.24 20.95
CA GLU A 156 -0.55 6.03 20.79
C GLU A 156 -0.92 4.54 20.70
N VAL A 157 -0.07 3.70 20.11
CA VAL A 157 -0.30 2.24 20.02
C VAL A 157 -0.13 1.59 21.40
N LYS A 158 0.86 2.00 22.19
CA LYS A 158 1.11 1.47 23.54
C LYS A 158 0.02 1.86 24.58
N SER A 159 -0.70 2.97 24.35
CA SER A 159 -1.77 3.40 25.25
C SER A 159 -3.13 2.75 24.99
N LYS A 160 -3.32 2.06 23.87
CA LYS A 160 -4.56 1.33 23.54
C LYS A 160 -4.60 -0.12 24.04
N ASP A 161 -3.48 -0.67 24.47
CA ASP A 161 -3.35 -2.07 24.88
C ASP A 161 -3.38 -2.31 26.40
N ASN A 162 -3.98 -1.39 27.20
CA ASN A 162 -4.07 -1.61 28.62
C ASN A 162 -5.49 -1.36 29.20
N PRO A 163 -6.41 -2.34 29.10
CA PRO A 163 -7.53 -2.43 30.03
C PRO A 163 -7.35 -3.62 31.00
N ASN A 164 -7.29 -3.29 32.28
CA ASN A 164 -7.57 -4.16 33.44
C ASN A 164 -6.52 -5.17 33.91
N LYS A 165 -5.74 -4.71 34.87
CA LYS A 165 -5.28 -5.56 35.96
C LYS A 165 -6.44 -5.86 36.91
N SER A 166 -6.94 -7.08 36.90
CA SER A 166 -7.51 -7.69 38.11
C SER A 166 -6.58 -8.77 38.58
N LYS A 167 -6.22 -8.65 39.87
CA LYS A 167 -5.46 -9.59 40.65
C LYS A 167 -6.21 -10.91 40.74
N ASP A 168 -5.57 -12.03 40.48
CA ASP A 168 -5.63 -13.12 41.43
C ASP A 168 -4.44 -14.06 41.29
N ASN A 169 -4.05 -14.55 42.45
CA ASN A 169 -2.88 -15.33 42.82
C ASN A 169 -3.26 -16.81 42.68
N SER A 170 -2.47 -17.66 42.03
CA SER A 170 -2.24 -19.03 42.52
C SER A 170 -1.21 -19.79 41.66
N GLN A 171 -0.37 -20.45 42.38
CA GLN A 171 0.82 -21.24 42.05
C GLN A 171 0.58 -22.46 41.13
N SER A 172 1.67 -22.83 40.45
CA SER A 172 2.21 -24.17 40.19
C SER A 172 1.58 -25.03 39.09
N LYS A 173 2.26 -25.36 38.04
CA LYS A 173 3.01 -26.60 37.84
C LYS A 173 3.63 -26.66 36.46
N ILE A 174 4.87 -27.06 36.44
CA ILE A 174 5.65 -27.47 35.26
C ILE A 174 5.15 -28.86 34.88
N GLU A 175 4.80 -29.08 33.62
CA GLU A 175 4.81 -30.40 33.01
C GLU A 175 5.35 -30.27 31.55
N GLU A 176 6.48 -30.92 31.37
CA GLU A 176 7.07 -31.25 30.07
C GLU A 176 6.14 -32.21 29.32
N ASN A 177 5.87 -31.97 28.07
CA ASN A 177 5.42 -33.01 27.14
C ASN A 177 5.95 -32.80 25.72
N LYS A 178 6.95 -33.58 25.41
CA LYS A 178 7.22 -34.52 24.33
C LYS A 178 6.68 -34.10 22.92
N VAL A 179 7.66 -33.91 22.08
CA VAL A 179 7.60 -33.84 20.61
C VAL A 179 6.99 -35.13 20.05
N GLU A 180 5.96 -35.01 19.25
CA GLU A 180 5.48 -36.06 18.37
C GLU A 180 5.52 -35.54 16.93
N GLU A 181 6.48 -36.06 16.18
CA GLU A 181 6.60 -35.96 14.73
C GLU A 181 5.43 -36.69 14.06
N SER A 182 4.52 -35.95 13.40
CA SER A 182 3.60 -36.57 12.47
C SER A 182 3.97 -36.19 11.03
N ARG A 183 4.41 -37.19 10.30
CA ARG A 183 4.59 -37.26 8.86
C ARG A 183 3.32 -36.78 8.16
N VAL A 184 3.45 -35.76 7.32
CA VAL A 184 2.41 -35.39 6.35
C VAL A 184 2.81 -36.03 5.01
N GLU A 185 1.97 -36.95 4.55
CA GLU A 185 2.06 -37.58 3.24
C GLU A 185 1.75 -36.52 2.15
N GLU A 186 2.65 -36.38 1.19
CA GLU A 186 2.44 -35.61 -0.03
C GLU A 186 1.35 -36.28 -0.88
N SER A 187 0.17 -35.66 -0.97
CA SER A 187 -0.81 -36.03 -2.00
C SER A 187 -0.49 -35.25 -3.28
N ILE A 188 0.04 -35.96 -4.26
CA ILE A 188 0.22 -35.50 -5.63
C ILE A 188 -1.17 -35.29 -6.24
N ILE A 189 -1.57 -34.03 -6.45
CA ILE A 189 -2.80 -33.69 -7.19
C ILE A 189 -2.47 -33.76 -8.68
N ASP A 190 -3.01 -34.78 -9.32
CA ASP A 190 -3.01 -34.96 -10.77
C ASP A 190 -3.85 -33.85 -11.44
N ASN A 191 -3.17 -33.01 -12.22
CA ASN A 191 -3.74 -31.83 -12.90
C ASN A 191 -4.24 -32.12 -14.33
N SER A 192 -4.63 -33.37 -14.64
CA SER A 192 -4.99 -33.81 -16.00
C SER A 192 -6.42 -33.52 -16.46
N HIS A 193 -7.27 -32.83 -15.68
CA HIS A 193 -8.65 -32.53 -16.07
C HIS A 193 -9.03 -31.05 -15.92
N ARG A 194 -8.31 -30.15 -16.61
CA ARG A 194 -8.85 -28.83 -16.95
C ARG A 194 -9.42 -28.89 -18.37
N PRO A 195 -10.70 -28.53 -18.60
CA PRO A 195 -11.19 -28.36 -19.96
C PRO A 195 -10.39 -27.23 -20.64
N PRO A 196 -10.05 -27.35 -21.93
CA PRO A 196 -9.35 -26.31 -22.65
C PRO A 196 -10.15 -25.01 -22.63
N ALA A 197 -9.45 -23.90 -22.41
CA ALA A 197 -10.09 -22.58 -22.42
C ALA A 197 -10.76 -22.36 -23.81
N PRO A 198 -11.91 -21.67 -23.87
CA PRO A 198 -12.71 -21.48 -25.11
C PRO A 198 -12.02 -20.51 -26.09
N TYR A 199 -10.71 -20.65 -26.31
CA TYR A 199 -9.91 -19.74 -27.13
C TYR A 199 -10.26 -19.87 -28.62
N GLU A 200 -10.63 -21.05 -29.08
CA GLU A 200 -11.03 -21.28 -30.47
C GLU A 200 -12.41 -20.70 -30.79
N GLN A 201 -13.35 -20.73 -29.85
CA GLN A 201 -14.68 -20.11 -30.04
C GLN A 201 -14.61 -18.57 -30.15
N ILE A 202 -13.65 -17.94 -29.45
CA ILE A 202 -13.43 -16.50 -29.53
C ILE A 202 -12.80 -16.12 -30.88
N LYS A 203 -11.90 -16.94 -31.40
CA LYS A 203 -11.24 -16.74 -32.70
C LYS A 203 -12.23 -16.81 -33.87
N ASP A 204 -13.17 -17.73 -33.81
CA ASP A 204 -14.21 -17.90 -34.84
C ASP A 204 -15.24 -16.76 -34.81
N MET A 205 -15.53 -16.21 -33.63
CA MET A 205 -16.38 -15.00 -33.51
C MET A 205 -15.72 -13.76 -34.10
N TYR A 206 -14.40 -13.62 -33.98
CA TYR A 206 -13.66 -12.47 -34.56
C TYR A 206 -13.54 -12.57 -36.08
N ASN A 207 -13.38 -13.74 -36.65
CA ASN A 207 -13.23 -13.94 -38.09
C ASN A 207 -14.55 -13.85 -38.86
N ASN A 208 -15.70 -13.83 -38.18
CA ASN A 208 -17.03 -13.69 -38.82
C ASN A 208 -17.59 -12.26 -38.81
N ILE A 209 -16.83 -11.27 -38.30
CA ILE A 209 -17.25 -9.85 -38.20
C ILE A 209 -16.47 -8.94 -39.15
N CYS A 210 -15.49 -9.45 -39.90
CA CYS A 210 -14.78 -8.69 -40.96
C CYS A 210 -15.13 -9.18 -42.32
#